data_04ad629c47f26cee470073050259fe18
#
_entry.id   04ad629c47f26cee470073050259fe18
#
_cell.length_a   1.000
_cell.length_b   1.000
_cell.length_c   1.000
_cell.angle_alpha   90.00
_cell.angle_beta   90.00
_cell.angle_gamma   90.00
#
_symmetry.space_group_name_H-M   'P 1'
#
loop_
_entity.id
_entity.type
_entity.pdbx_description
1 polymer ?
#
loop_
_entity_poly.entity_id
_entity_poly.type
_entity_poly.pdbx_seq_one_letter_code
_entity_poly.pdbx_strand_id
1 'polypeptide(L)'
;VKDLNFSFTDFKDKKGNSLSDEAFKAGFIRYVMTDELNKDGRGACGHRQAVDYDSLLVADPIDTNLKSMSVPARTVQPIWVQCWIPQSATPGTYQGELLINDGSRLLQRLNLEITVSSRELPQPSEWAYHLDLWQSPYAVARYYQVPLWSQEHFDAMRPLMKMLADAGQKIITATLTHKPWNGQTEDYFDTMVTWMKRADGTWAFDYTIFDRWVEFMMSVGIDKQINCYSMVPWELSFQYYDQATNSLQFVKTAPGDAAYEEMWGAMLASFSKHLKEKGWFDICA
;
A
#
# COMPACT_ATOMS: atom_id res chain seq x y z
N VAL A 1 -31.28 -14.89 -6.08
CA VAL A 1 -31.32 -14.06 -4.89
C VAL A 1 -31.20 -12.59 -5.32
N LYS A 2 -32.11 -11.72 -4.85
CA LYS A 2 -32.17 -10.33 -5.31
C LYS A 2 -31.38 -9.39 -4.43
N ASP A 3 -31.31 -9.69 -3.13
CA ASP A 3 -30.72 -8.82 -2.12
C ASP A 3 -29.94 -9.66 -1.08
N LEU A 4 -28.94 -10.39 -1.57
CA LEU A 4 -28.10 -11.24 -0.72
C LEU A 4 -27.35 -10.37 0.28
N ASN A 5 -27.52 -10.63 1.56
CA ASN A 5 -26.84 -9.95 2.65
C ASN A 5 -26.54 -10.89 3.82
N PHE A 6 -25.74 -10.43 4.77
CA PHE A 6 -25.22 -11.24 5.87
C PHE A 6 -25.35 -10.50 7.19
N SER A 7 -25.63 -11.27 8.24
CA SER A 7 -25.52 -10.81 9.63
C SER A 7 -24.98 -11.94 10.50
N PHE A 8 -24.47 -11.57 11.66
CA PHE A 8 -23.95 -12.52 12.65
C PHE A 8 -24.76 -12.42 13.93
N THR A 9 -24.82 -13.51 14.68
CA THR A 9 -25.22 -13.49 16.08
C THR A 9 -24.01 -13.20 16.94
N ASP A 10 -24.22 -12.85 18.22
CA ASP A 10 -23.15 -12.92 19.21
C ASP A 10 -22.61 -14.33 19.31
N PHE A 11 -21.30 -14.45 19.43
CA PHE A 11 -20.65 -15.74 19.69
C PHE A 11 -20.41 -15.89 21.19
N LYS A 12 -20.83 -17.00 21.75
CA LYS A 12 -20.76 -17.26 23.20
C LYS A 12 -20.01 -18.55 23.52
N ASP A 13 -19.22 -18.53 24.60
CA ASP A 13 -18.62 -19.71 25.16
C ASP A 13 -19.55 -20.36 26.23
N LYS A 14 -19.18 -21.55 26.69
CA LYS A 14 -19.92 -22.28 27.74
C LYS A 14 -19.92 -21.60 29.11
N LYS A 15 -19.05 -20.61 29.33
CA LYS A 15 -18.92 -19.86 30.57
C LYS A 15 -19.69 -18.54 30.55
N GLY A 16 -20.30 -18.18 29.41
CA GLY A 16 -21.05 -16.95 29.24
C GLY A 16 -20.22 -15.77 28.75
N ASN A 17 -18.94 -15.96 28.40
CA ASN A 17 -18.16 -14.94 27.70
C ASN A 17 -18.70 -14.77 26.28
N SER A 18 -18.63 -13.54 25.74
CA SER A 18 -19.17 -13.21 24.42
C SER A 18 -18.12 -12.50 23.56
N LEU A 19 -18.10 -12.85 22.26
CA LEU A 19 -17.54 -12.03 21.20
C LEU A 19 -18.72 -11.37 20.49
N SER A 20 -18.71 -10.02 20.43
CA SER A 20 -19.75 -9.27 19.73
C SER A 20 -19.79 -9.62 18.25
N ASP A 21 -20.97 -9.53 17.64
CA ASP A 21 -21.19 -9.65 16.20
C ASP A 21 -20.37 -8.60 15.40
N GLU A 22 -20.04 -7.45 16.01
CA GLU A 22 -19.15 -6.42 15.41
C GLU A 22 -17.73 -6.92 15.15
N ALA A 23 -17.28 -7.96 15.82
CA ALA A 23 -15.98 -8.60 15.57
C ALA A 23 -15.95 -9.35 14.22
N PHE A 24 -17.12 -9.55 13.61
CA PHE A 24 -17.27 -10.34 12.40
C PHE A 24 -17.65 -9.46 11.21
N LYS A 25 -17.11 -9.80 10.04
CA LYS A 25 -17.49 -9.17 8.77
C LYS A 25 -17.60 -10.24 7.70
N ALA A 26 -18.60 -10.08 6.82
CA ALA A 26 -18.68 -10.81 5.59
C ALA A 26 -18.50 -9.85 4.40
N GLY A 27 -17.70 -10.26 3.43
CA GLY A 27 -17.45 -9.51 2.21
C GLY A 27 -17.75 -10.35 0.98
N PHE A 28 -18.23 -9.69 -0.07
CA PHE A 28 -18.42 -10.33 -1.37
C PHE A 28 -17.08 -10.41 -2.10
N ILE A 29 -16.68 -11.59 -2.55
CA ILE A 29 -15.55 -11.71 -3.44
C ILE A 29 -16.03 -11.37 -4.85
N ARG A 30 -15.52 -10.26 -5.40
CA ARG A 30 -15.90 -9.76 -6.72
C ARG A 30 -15.16 -10.51 -7.81
N TYR A 31 -15.83 -10.70 -8.92
CA TYR A 31 -15.21 -11.26 -10.12
C TYR A 31 -14.59 -10.13 -10.93
N VAL A 32 -13.36 -10.32 -11.36
CA VAL A 32 -12.64 -9.42 -12.26
C VAL A 32 -12.23 -10.18 -13.51
N MET A 33 -12.17 -9.48 -14.63
CA MET A 33 -11.61 -10.03 -15.85
C MET A 33 -10.10 -10.08 -15.71
N THR A 34 -9.52 -11.23 -15.98
CA THR A 34 -8.07 -11.41 -15.96
C THR A 34 -7.63 -12.09 -17.26
N ASP A 35 -6.33 -12.02 -17.48
CA ASP A 35 -5.64 -12.68 -18.57
C ASP A 35 -4.83 -13.85 -18.04
N GLU A 36 -5.02 -15.03 -18.61
CA GLU A 36 -4.22 -16.20 -18.28
C GLU A 36 -2.84 -16.07 -18.93
N LEU A 37 -1.87 -15.57 -18.17
CA LEU A 37 -0.51 -15.43 -18.64
C LEU A 37 0.02 -16.78 -19.16
N ASN A 38 0.70 -16.74 -20.30
CA ASN A 38 1.28 -17.87 -20.99
C ASN A 38 0.29 -18.83 -21.67
N LYS A 39 -0.99 -18.59 -21.69
CA LYS A 39 -1.94 -19.44 -22.40
C LYS A 39 -1.63 -19.56 -23.90
N ASP A 40 -1.20 -18.45 -24.50
CA ASP A 40 -0.79 -18.37 -25.90
C ASP A 40 0.74 -18.40 -26.11
N GLY A 41 1.52 -18.67 -25.05
CA GLY A 41 2.96 -18.69 -25.07
C GLY A 41 3.62 -17.29 -25.08
N ARG A 42 2.84 -16.21 -24.97
CA ARG A 42 3.35 -14.81 -24.95
C ARG A 42 3.51 -14.29 -23.53
N GLY A 43 3.48 -15.14 -22.54
CA GLY A 43 3.54 -14.74 -21.15
C GLY A 43 4.81 -13.97 -20.84
N ALA A 44 4.65 -12.80 -20.27
CA ALA A 44 5.69 -11.99 -19.64
C ALA A 44 5.02 -10.87 -18.85
N CYS A 45 5.76 -10.24 -17.95
CA CYS A 45 5.36 -8.95 -17.39
C CYS A 45 5.39 -7.92 -18.52
N GLY A 46 4.29 -7.19 -18.72
CA GLY A 46 4.23 -6.13 -19.72
C GLY A 46 2.81 -5.82 -20.16
N HIS A 47 2.67 -4.80 -20.98
CA HIS A 47 1.39 -4.41 -21.54
C HIS A 47 0.95 -5.42 -22.60
N ARG A 48 -0.20 -6.06 -22.36
CA ARG A 48 -0.95 -6.75 -23.39
C ARG A 48 -2.09 -5.87 -23.87
N GLN A 49 -2.41 -5.97 -25.16
CA GLN A 49 -3.60 -5.29 -25.68
C GLN A 49 -4.87 -5.99 -25.18
N ALA A 50 -5.93 -5.21 -24.90
CA ALA A 50 -7.18 -5.78 -24.39
C ALA A 50 -7.78 -6.88 -25.31
N VAL A 51 -7.51 -6.81 -26.60
CA VAL A 51 -7.91 -7.81 -27.61
C VAL A 51 -7.22 -9.17 -27.39
N ASP A 52 -6.06 -9.18 -26.73
CA ASP A 52 -5.28 -10.38 -26.46
C ASP A 52 -5.69 -11.08 -25.15
N TYR A 53 -6.60 -10.48 -24.37
CA TYR A 53 -7.08 -11.06 -23.11
C TYR A 53 -8.00 -12.25 -23.38
N ASP A 54 -7.86 -13.28 -22.57
CA ASP A 54 -8.70 -14.49 -22.70
C ASP A 54 -10.08 -14.36 -22.06
N SER A 55 -10.40 -13.21 -21.47
CA SER A 55 -11.72 -12.89 -20.89
C SER A 55 -12.18 -13.85 -19.79
N LEU A 56 -11.25 -14.43 -19.04
CA LEU A 56 -11.57 -15.28 -17.91
C LEU A 56 -11.96 -14.43 -16.69
N LEU A 57 -13.13 -14.77 -16.10
CA LEU A 57 -13.55 -14.14 -14.83
C LEU A 57 -13.03 -14.94 -13.65
N VAL A 58 -12.27 -14.26 -12.78
CA VAL A 58 -11.69 -14.83 -11.57
C VAL A 58 -12.21 -14.08 -10.35
N ALA A 59 -12.54 -14.82 -9.29
CA ALA A 59 -12.87 -14.25 -7.99
C ALA A 59 -11.59 -13.72 -7.33
N ASP A 60 -11.52 -12.40 -7.04
CA ASP A 60 -10.30 -11.76 -6.54
C ASP A 60 -10.58 -10.73 -5.45
N PRO A 61 -11.06 -9.49 -5.68
CA PRO A 61 -11.16 -8.50 -4.63
C PRO A 61 -12.24 -8.84 -3.60
N ILE A 62 -11.93 -8.68 -2.33
CA ILE A 62 -12.89 -8.82 -1.22
C ILE A 62 -13.53 -7.46 -0.95
N ASP A 63 -14.79 -7.31 -1.27
CA ASP A 63 -15.57 -6.09 -1.04
C ASP A 63 -16.36 -6.19 0.26
N THR A 64 -15.80 -5.64 1.33
CA THR A 64 -16.43 -5.59 2.66
C THR A 64 -17.34 -4.38 2.85
N ASN A 65 -17.34 -3.43 1.90
CA ASN A 65 -18.15 -2.22 1.97
C ASN A 65 -19.54 -2.43 1.37
N LEU A 66 -19.66 -3.33 0.40
CA LEU A 66 -20.94 -3.67 -0.21
C LEU A 66 -21.82 -4.41 0.81
N LYS A 67 -22.99 -3.86 1.10
CA LYS A 67 -23.89 -4.42 2.12
C LYS A 67 -24.78 -5.51 1.58
N SER A 68 -25.14 -5.45 0.30
CA SER A 68 -25.91 -6.49 -0.37
C SER A 68 -25.63 -6.51 -1.87
N MET A 69 -25.95 -7.62 -2.53
CA MET A 69 -25.88 -7.71 -3.97
C MET A 69 -26.90 -8.71 -4.54
N SER A 70 -27.27 -8.50 -5.80
CA SER A 70 -28.04 -9.48 -6.56
C SER A 70 -27.13 -10.59 -7.10
N VAL A 71 -27.55 -11.84 -6.90
CA VAL A 71 -26.85 -13.03 -7.42
C VAL A 71 -27.76 -13.74 -8.43
N PRO A 72 -27.38 -13.78 -9.71
CA PRO A 72 -28.17 -14.46 -10.76
C PRO A 72 -28.35 -15.95 -10.51
N ALA A 73 -29.34 -16.51 -11.12
CA ALA A 73 -29.53 -17.95 -11.10
C ALA A 73 -28.39 -18.70 -11.82
N ARG A 74 -28.01 -19.86 -11.31
CA ARG A 74 -26.96 -20.71 -11.87
C ARG A 74 -25.57 -20.10 -11.83
N THR A 75 -25.35 -19.17 -10.89
CA THR A 75 -24.00 -18.60 -10.59
C THR A 75 -23.56 -18.97 -9.17
N VAL A 76 -22.27 -18.91 -8.94
CA VAL A 76 -21.67 -19.08 -7.62
C VAL A 76 -21.17 -17.72 -7.17
N GLN A 77 -21.50 -17.35 -5.93
CA GLN A 77 -21.00 -16.14 -5.31
C GLN A 77 -20.15 -16.52 -4.09
N PRO A 78 -18.83 -16.43 -4.17
CA PRO A 78 -17.97 -16.67 -3.02
C PRO A 78 -18.07 -15.51 -2.04
N ILE A 79 -17.96 -15.87 -0.75
CA ILE A 79 -18.05 -14.95 0.37
C ILE A 79 -16.80 -15.12 1.24
N TRP A 80 -16.21 -14.01 1.62
CA TRP A 80 -15.15 -13.97 2.60
C TRP A 80 -15.74 -13.67 3.98
N VAL A 81 -15.48 -14.51 4.96
CA VAL A 81 -15.86 -14.28 6.37
C VAL A 81 -14.60 -14.08 7.18
N GLN A 82 -14.54 -12.99 7.92
CA GLN A 82 -13.44 -12.67 8.82
C GLN A 82 -13.93 -12.40 10.22
N CYS A 83 -13.10 -12.74 11.19
CA CYS A 83 -13.30 -12.39 12.59
C CYS A 83 -12.04 -11.67 13.09
N TRP A 84 -12.23 -10.49 13.66
CA TRP A 84 -11.16 -9.74 14.32
C TRP A 84 -11.27 -9.99 15.83
N ILE A 85 -10.42 -10.86 16.35
CA ILE A 85 -10.42 -11.19 17.77
C ILE A 85 -9.86 -10.01 18.58
N PRO A 86 -10.65 -9.38 19.47
CA PRO A 86 -10.15 -8.32 20.33
C PRO A 86 -9.05 -8.84 21.26
N GLN A 87 -8.08 -7.99 21.59
CA GLN A 87 -7.00 -8.33 22.52
C GLN A 87 -7.54 -8.69 23.92
N SER A 88 -8.71 -8.12 24.30
CA SER A 88 -9.41 -8.40 25.55
C SER A 88 -10.23 -9.69 25.54
N ALA A 89 -10.27 -10.43 24.43
CA ALA A 89 -11.07 -11.65 24.33
C ALA A 89 -10.57 -12.74 25.30
N THR A 90 -11.47 -13.29 26.08
CA THR A 90 -11.13 -14.39 26.99
C THR A 90 -10.85 -15.67 26.20
N PRO A 91 -9.77 -16.42 26.49
CA PRO A 91 -9.53 -17.71 25.84
C PRO A 91 -10.67 -18.70 26.06
N GLY A 92 -11.11 -19.34 24.98
CA GLY A 92 -12.23 -20.27 24.98
C GLY A 92 -12.73 -20.64 23.59
N THR A 93 -13.72 -21.53 23.55
CA THR A 93 -14.38 -21.91 22.30
C THR A 93 -15.75 -21.26 22.26
N TYR A 94 -15.94 -20.38 21.27
CA TYR A 94 -17.14 -19.59 21.07
C TYR A 94 -17.95 -20.15 19.91
N GLN A 95 -19.26 -20.16 20.05
CA GLN A 95 -20.21 -20.64 19.03
C GLN A 95 -21.21 -19.52 18.71
N GLY A 96 -21.52 -19.37 17.45
CA GLY A 96 -22.46 -18.41 16.91
C GLY A 96 -22.89 -18.77 15.49
N GLU A 97 -23.64 -17.91 14.85
CA GLU A 97 -24.22 -18.18 13.52
C GLU A 97 -23.89 -17.04 12.56
N LEU A 98 -23.63 -17.44 11.33
CA LEU A 98 -23.74 -16.56 10.16
C LEU A 98 -25.13 -16.75 9.54
N LEU A 99 -25.86 -15.68 9.42
CA LEU A 99 -27.20 -15.64 8.81
C LEU A 99 -27.07 -15.12 7.38
N ILE A 100 -27.55 -15.93 6.44
CA ILE A 100 -27.58 -15.61 5.00
C ILE A 100 -29.00 -15.23 4.64
N ASN A 101 -29.22 -14.01 4.12
CA ASN A 101 -30.52 -13.45 3.89
C ASN A 101 -30.73 -13.01 2.43
N ASP A 102 -31.99 -12.94 1.99
CA ASP A 102 -32.48 -12.25 0.78
C ASP A 102 -33.38 -11.10 1.24
N GLY A 103 -32.82 -9.90 1.33
CA GLY A 103 -33.46 -8.80 2.05
C GLY A 103 -33.63 -9.12 3.52
N SER A 104 -34.88 -9.13 4.00
CA SER A 104 -35.24 -9.54 5.37
C SER A 104 -35.53 -11.03 5.52
N ARG A 105 -35.60 -11.79 4.43
CA ARG A 105 -35.92 -13.22 4.46
C ARG A 105 -34.65 -14.04 4.74
N LEU A 106 -34.63 -14.75 5.84
CA LEU A 106 -33.60 -15.73 6.14
C LEU A 106 -33.63 -16.88 5.12
N LEU A 107 -32.50 -17.13 4.46
CA LEU A 107 -32.30 -18.26 3.54
C LEU A 107 -31.61 -19.42 4.25
N GLN A 108 -30.56 -19.15 5.01
CA GLN A 108 -29.72 -20.18 5.63
C GLN A 108 -29.07 -19.68 6.91
N ARG A 109 -28.81 -20.60 7.86
CA ARG A 109 -27.98 -20.43 9.03
C ARG A 109 -26.76 -21.32 8.90
N LEU A 110 -25.61 -20.78 9.16
CA LEU A 110 -24.36 -21.56 9.27
C LEU A 110 -23.83 -21.43 10.70
N ASN A 111 -23.74 -22.54 11.41
CA ASN A 111 -23.12 -22.59 12.72
C ASN A 111 -21.59 -22.44 12.56
N LEU A 112 -21.02 -21.52 13.28
CA LEU A 112 -19.58 -21.25 13.31
C LEU A 112 -19.05 -21.48 14.71
N GLU A 113 -17.86 -22.06 14.79
CA GLU A 113 -17.12 -22.24 16.02
C GLU A 113 -15.73 -21.61 15.90
N ILE A 114 -15.34 -20.84 16.91
CA ILE A 114 -14.05 -20.17 16.96
C ILE A 114 -13.38 -20.47 18.28
N THR A 115 -12.16 -20.99 18.22
CA THR A 115 -11.34 -21.20 19.42
C THR A 115 -10.34 -20.06 19.55
N VAL A 116 -10.51 -19.24 20.59
CA VAL A 116 -9.58 -18.20 21.00
C VAL A 116 -8.53 -18.82 21.92
N SER A 117 -7.27 -18.77 21.51
CA SER A 117 -6.15 -19.28 22.31
C SER A 117 -5.75 -18.30 23.41
N SER A 118 -4.98 -18.77 24.39
CA SER A 118 -4.38 -17.92 25.42
C SER A 118 -3.14 -17.16 24.95
N ARG A 119 -2.73 -17.34 23.68
CA ARG A 119 -1.58 -16.64 23.11
C ARG A 119 -2.05 -15.31 22.55
N GLU A 120 -1.46 -14.24 23.02
CA GLU A 120 -1.65 -12.90 22.46
C GLU A 120 -0.57 -12.61 21.40
N LEU A 121 -0.97 -12.02 20.31
CA LEU A 121 -0.05 -11.49 19.30
C LEU A 121 0.42 -10.10 19.75
N PRO A 122 1.71 -9.76 19.58
CA PRO A 122 2.17 -8.39 19.79
C PRO A 122 1.51 -7.44 18.80
N GLN A 123 1.63 -6.14 19.07
CA GLN A 123 1.15 -5.13 18.12
C GLN A 123 1.90 -5.26 16.78
N PRO A 124 1.26 -4.95 15.63
CA PRO A 124 1.89 -5.05 14.31
C PRO A 124 3.24 -4.33 14.19
N SER A 125 3.39 -3.19 14.88
CA SER A 125 4.66 -2.44 14.97
C SER A 125 5.80 -3.21 15.62
N GLU A 126 5.47 -4.21 16.47
CA GLU A 126 6.43 -5.02 17.24
C GLU A 126 6.71 -6.38 16.57
N TRP A 127 6.02 -6.72 15.48
CA TRP A 127 6.24 -7.98 14.79
C TRP A 127 7.68 -8.07 14.28
N ALA A 128 8.33 -9.21 14.52
CA ALA A 128 9.66 -9.50 14.01
C ALA A 128 9.70 -9.67 12.48
N TYR A 129 8.55 -9.92 11.85
CA TYR A 129 8.42 -10.03 10.42
C TYR A 129 8.74 -8.68 9.75
N HIS A 130 9.67 -8.71 8.79
CA HIS A 130 10.12 -7.52 8.06
C HIS A 130 9.32 -7.38 6.77
N LEU A 131 8.20 -6.66 6.82
CA LEU A 131 7.36 -6.37 5.67
C LEU A 131 7.85 -5.10 4.97
N ASP A 132 8.13 -5.22 3.67
CA ASP A 132 8.46 -4.12 2.78
C ASP A 132 7.61 -4.18 1.51
N LEU A 133 6.43 -3.59 1.58
CA LEU A 133 5.59 -3.32 0.42
C LEU A 133 5.82 -1.88 -0.05
N TRP A 134 6.23 -1.71 -1.28
CA TRP A 134 6.50 -0.39 -1.85
C TRP A 134 5.22 0.43 -1.98
N GLN A 135 5.27 1.66 -1.50
CA GLN A 135 4.14 2.55 -1.56
C GLN A 135 4.23 3.44 -2.80
N SER A 136 3.10 3.60 -3.52
CA SER A 136 2.99 4.50 -4.66
C SER A 136 2.03 5.66 -4.36
N PRO A 137 2.53 6.79 -3.82
CA PRO A 137 1.70 7.98 -3.60
C PRO A 137 1.13 8.53 -4.92
N TYR A 138 1.86 8.41 -6.01
CA TYR A 138 1.47 8.92 -7.33
C TYR A 138 0.19 8.26 -7.86
N ALA A 139 0.08 6.93 -7.73
CA ALA A 139 -1.12 6.18 -8.10
C ALA A 139 -2.35 6.61 -7.28
N VAL A 140 -2.17 6.93 -6.00
CA VAL A 140 -3.26 7.42 -5.15
C VAL A 140 -3.74 8.79 -5.62
N ALA A 141 -2.83 9.72 -5.93
CA ALA A 141 -3.19 11.05 -6.44
C ALA A 141 -3.99 10.95 -7.74
N ARG A 142 -3.57 10.10 -8.68
CA ARG A 142 -4.28 9.87 -9.94
C ARG A 142 -5.67 9.25 -9.71
N TYR A 143 -5.75 8.21 -8.89
CA TYR A 143 -7.00 7.49 -8.64
C TYR A 143 -8.08 8.40 -8.02
N TYR A 144 -7.70 9.19 -7.02
CA TYR A 144 -8.61 10.10 -6.33
C TYR A 144 -8.73 11.47 -7.01
N GLN A 145 -7.97 11.72 -8.09
CA GLN A 145 -7.97 12.99 -8.84
C GLN A 145 -7.70 14.20 -7.94
N VAL A 146 -6.73 14.08 -7.05
CA VAL A 146 -6.31 15.13 -6.12
C VAL A 146 -4.93 15.66 -6.49
N PRO A 147 -4.63 16.95 -6.23
CA PRO A 147 -3.31 17.50 -6.50
C PRO A 147 -2.23 16.79 -5.67
N LEU A 148 -1.17 16.38 -6.35
CA LEU A 148 -0.05 15.68 -5.73
C LEU A 148 0.52 16.49 -4.56
N TRP A 149 0.74 15.83 -3.41
CA TRP A 149 1.27 16.41 -2.17
C TRP A 149 0.40 17.51 -1.52
N SER A 150 -0.87 17.64 -1.95
CA SER A 150 -1.86 18.47 -1.25
C SER A 150 -2.34 17.82 0.06
N GLN A 151 -3.09 18.56 0.87
CA GLN A 151 -3.70 17.98 2.08
C GLN A 151 -4.70 16.87 1.71
N GLU A 152 -5.50 17.09 0.66
CA GLU A 152 -6.46 16.12 0.15
C GLU A 152 -5.78 14.81 -0.27
N HIS A 153 -4.56 14.92 -0.83
CA HIS A 153 -3.78 13.73 -1.19
C HIS A 153 -3.32 12.96 0.06
N PHE A 154 -2.80 13.62 1.08
CA PHE A 154 -2.43 12.97 2.33
C PHE A 154 -3.65 12.35 3.04
N ASP A 155 -4.80 13.01 2.99
CA ASP A 155 -6.04 12.48 3.56
C ASP A 155 -6.52 11.22 2.81
N ALA A 156 -6.42 11.21 1.47
CA ALA A 156 -6.73 10.03 0.65
C ALA A 156 -5.77 8.85 0.90
N MET A 157 -4.48 9.13 1.14
CA MET A 157 -3.48 8.10 1.45
C MET A 157 -3.63 7.50 2.85
N ARG A 158 -4.09 8.27 3.83
CA ARG A 158 -4.09 7.88 5.24
C ARG A 158 -4.74 6.53 5.53
N PRO A 159 -5.94 6.20 5.05
CA PRO A 159 -6.54 4.89 5.32
C PRO A 159 -5.74 3.73 4.69
N LEU A 160 -5.14 3.94 3.52
CA LEU A 160 -4.33 2.93 2.83
C LEU A 160 -3.02 2.67 3.57
N MET A 161 -2.30 3.73 3.96
CA MET A 161 -1.03 3.61 4.69
C MET A 161 -1.25 3.09 6.11
N LYS A 162 -2.37 3.45 6.74
CA LYS A 162 -2.75 2.86 8.04
C LYS A 162 -3.01 1.36 7.93
N MET A 163 -3.65 0.90 6.85
CA MET A 163 -3.85 -0.53 6.58
C MET A 163 -2.52 -1.27 6.43
N LEU A 164 -1.52 -0.67 5.77
CA LEU A 164 -0.17 -1.23 5.68
C LEU A 164 0.51 -1.28 7.06
N ALA A 165 0.40 -0.23 7.86
CA ALA A 165 0.93 -0.20 9.23
C ALA A 165 0.33 -1.33 10.08
N ASP A 166 -0.99 -1.54 9.97
CA ASP A 166 -1.72 -2.60 10.68
C ASP A 166 -1.37 -4.01 10.15
N ALA A 167 -0.83 -4.12 8.94
CA ALA A 167 -0.25 -5.35 8.40
C ALA A 167 1.23 -5.56 8.81
N GLY A 168 1.81 -4.65 9.58
CA GLY A 168 3.18 -4.74 10.07
C GLY A 168 4.25 -4.17 9.12
N GLN A 169 3.88 -3.30 8.19
CA GLN A 169 4.83 -2.57 7.33
C GLN A 169 5.90 -1.87 8.17
N LYS A 170 7.16 -2.01 7.77
CA LYS A 170 8.31 -1.44 8.49
C LYS A 170 8.98 -0.30 7.75
N ILE A 171 8.87 -0.25 6.44
CA ILE A 171 9.71 0.51 5.54
C ILE A 171 8.92 1.60 4.85
N ILE A 172 9.49 2.79 4.81
CA ILE A 172 9.03 3.92 4.01
C ILE A 172 9.79 3.89 2.69
N THR A 173 9.09 3.78 1.56
CA THR A 173 9.68 3.89 0.23
C THR A 173 9.78 5.36 -0.15
N ALA A 174 10.99 5.88 -0.34
CA ALA A 174 11.22 7.26 -0.76
C ALA A 174 12.08 7.32 -2.02
N THR A 175 11.80 8.25 -2.93
CA THR A 175 12.55 8.42 -4.17
C THR A 175 13.41 9.67 -4.11
N LEU A 176 14.73 9.51 -4.28
CA LEU A 176 15.70 10.62 -4.33
C LEU A 176 15.95 11.09 -5.76
N THR A 177 15.59 10.28 -6.76
CA THR A 177 15.81 10.56 -8.18
C THR A 177 14.52 10.41 -8.97
N HIS A 178 14.42 11.10 -10.09
CA HIS A 178 13.31 10.99 -11.01
C HIS A 178 13.35 9.62 -11.73
N LYS A 179 12.22 8.91 -11.75
CA LYS A 179 12.04 7.60 -12.43
C LYS A 179 13.11 6.56 -12.08
N PRO A 180 13.35 6.24 -10.81
CA PRO A 180 14.46 5.35 -10.44
C PRO A 180 14.38 3.97 -11.09
N TRP A 181 13.19 3.47 -11.41
CA TRP A 181 12.94 2.21 -12.15
C TRP A 181 12.13 2.43 -13.43
N ASN A 182 12.36 3.58 -14.09
CA ASN A 182 11.78 3.94 -15.37
C ASN A 182 10.24 3.92 -15.39
N GLY A 183 9.62 3.37 -16.42
CA GLY A 183 8.17 3.30 -16.62
C GLY A 183 7.57 1.94 -16.26
N GLN A 184 8.06 1.28 -15.20
CA GLN A 184 7.56 -0.03 -14.78
C GLN A 184 6.11 0.03 -14.28
N THR A 185 5.67 1.18 -13.79
CA THR A 185 4.30 1.44 -13.34
C THR A 185 3.66 2.50 -14.24
N GLU A 186 2.33 2.53 -14.30
CA GLU A 186 1.61 3.57 -15.07
C GLU A 186 1.95 4.98 -14.58
N ASP A 187 1.96 5.17 -13.25
CA ASP A 187 2.45 6.40 -12.65
C ASP A 187 3.92 6.22 -12.31
N TYR A 188 4.80 6.88 -13.05
CA TYR A 188 6.20 6.85 -12.68
C TYR A 188 6.46 7.62 -11.39
N PHE A 189 7.45 7.16 -10.64
CA PHE A 189 7.85 7.81 -9.41
C PHE A 189 8.73 9.02 -9.70
N ASP A 190 8.31 10.19 -9.24
CA ASP A 190 9.12 11.38 -9.31
C ASP A 190 10.04 11.48 -8.08
N THR A 191 11.01 12.37 -8.14
CA THR A 191 11.89 12.65 -7.01
C THR A 191 11.12 13.36 -5.89
N MET A 192 11.35 12.94 -4.65
CA MET A 192 10.85 13.63 -3.45
C MET A 192 11.85 14.71 -2.95
N VAL A 193 13.00 14.82 -3.61
CA VAL A 193 14.03 15.83 -3.34
C VAL A 193 14.20 16.68 -4.59
N THR A 194 14.07 18.00 -4.47
CA THR A 194 14.39 18.90 -5.59
C THR A 194 15.89 19.12 -5.66
N TRP A 195 16.49 18.68 -6.76
CA TRP A 195 17.90 18.93 -7.06
C TRP A 195 18.03 20.22 -7.84
N MET A 196 18.89 21.14 -7.37
CA MET A 196 19.14 22.41 -8.01
C MET A 196 20.62 22.63 -8.22
N LYS A 197 21.01 23.04 -9.43
CA LYS A 197 22.33 23.58 -9.72
C LYS A 197 22.25 25.11 -9.75
N ARG A 198 22.94 25.79 -8.85
CA ARG A 198 22.93 27.25 -8.80
C ARG A 198 23.73 27.86 -9.95
N ALA A 199 23.53 29.15 -10.22
CA ALA A 199 24.23 29.86 -11.28
C ALA A 199 25.76 29.89 -11.09
N ASP A 200 26.25 29.74 -9.86
CA ASP A 200 27.66 29.59 -9.53
C ASP A 200 28.23 28.17 -9.66
N GLY A 201 27.39 27.23 -10.10
CA GLY A 201 27.72 25.81 -10.29
C GLY A 201 27.58 24.95 -9.05
N THR A 202 27.29 25.50 -7.86
CA THR A 202 27.08 24.73 -6.65
C THR A 202 25.74 24.04 -6.60
N TRP A 203 25.65 22.92 -5.86
CA TRP A 203 24.41 22.18 -5.69
C TRP A 203 23.62 22.66 -4.46
N ALA A 204 22.30 22.62 -4.58
CA ALA A 204 21.36 22.81 -3.48
C ALA A 204 20.23 21.80 -3.57
N PHE A 205 19.64 21.49 -2.43
CA PHE A 205 18.59 20.45 -2.34
C PHE A 205 17.43 20.96 -1.48
N ASP A 206 16.20 20.68 -1.93
CA ASP A 206 15.00 20.95 -1.11
C ASP A 206 14.36 19.61 -0.75
N TYR A 207 14.23 19.36 0.53
CA TYR A 207 13.71 18.14 1.13
C TYR A 207 12.24 18.25 1.55
N THR A 208 11.54 19.32 1.20
CA THR A 208 10.18 19.61 1.69
C THR A 208 9.21 18.45 1.44
N ILE A 209 9.22 17.86 0.24
CA ILE A 209 8.32 16.73 -0.09
C ILE A 209 8.79 15.45 0.62
N PHE A 210 10.09 15.20 0.63
CA PHE A 210 10.67 14.06 1.35
C PHE A 210 10.29 14.09 2.84
N ASP A 211 10.46 15.21 3.50
CA ASP A 211 10.12 15.39 4.91
C ASP A 211 8.64 15.15 5.18
N ARG A 212 7.77 15.79 4.40
CA ARG A 212 6.31 15.63 4.55
C ARG A 212 5.87 14.19 4.35
N TRP A 213 6.47 13.49 3.40
CA TRP A 213 6.18 12.09 3.15
C TRP A 213 6.63 11.21 4.32
N VAL A 214 7.87 11.36 4.78
CA VAL A 214 8.41 10.57 5.90
C VAL A 214 7.61 10.84 7.19
N GLU A 215 7.36 12.10 7.53
CA GLU A 215 6.56 12.50 8.70
C GLU A 215 5.14 11.93 8.64
N PHE A 216 4.52 11.96 7.46
CA PHE A 216 3.20 11.36 7.25
C PHE A 216 3.23 9.84 7.49
N MET A 217 4.18 9.12 6.91
CA MET A 217 4.30 7.67 7.09
C MET A 217 4.55 7.29 8.55
N MET A 218 5.42 8.03 9.24
CA MET A 218 5.63 7.87 10.69
C MET A 218 4.34 8.12 11.48
N SER A 219 3.56 9.12 11.09
CA SER A 219 2.28 9.46 11.76
C SER A 219 1.22 8.35 11.68
N VAL A 220 1.32 7.45 10.72
CA VAL A 220 0.43 6.28 10.58
C VAL A 220 1.01 5.00 11.18
N GLY A 221 2.24 5.05 11.71
CA GLY A 221 2.89 3.95 12.41
C GLY A 221 3.93 3.16 11.60
N ILE A 222 4.44 3.71 10.50
CA ILE A 222 5.52 3.11 9.70
C ILE A 222 6.78 3.94 9.92
N ASP A 223 7.69 3.48 10.78
CA ASP A 223 8.77 4.30 11.32
C ASP A 223 10.12 3.59 11.51
N LYS A 224 10.29 2.35 11.00
CA LYS A 224 11.49 1.56 11.32
C LYS A 224 12.64 1.78 10.35
N GLN A 225 12.33 2.07 9.08
CA GLN A 225 13.36 2.24 8.08
C GLN A 225 12.86 3.13 6.93
N ILE A 226 13.76 3.92 6.35
CA ILE A 226 13.52 4.71 5.15
C ILE A 226 14.41 4.15 4.05
N ASN A 227 13.81 3.54 3.01
CA ASN A 227 14.54 3.09 1.83
C ASN A 227 14.54 4.17 0.76
N CYS A 228 15.74 4.65 0.43
CA CYS A 228 15.96 5.75 -0.50
C CYS A 228 16.37 5.26 -1.89
N TYR A 229 15.51 5.49 -2.88
CA TYR A 229 15.71 5.09 -4.29
C TYR A 229 16.08 6.28 -5.17
N SER A 230 17.10 6.25 -6.00
CA SER A 230 18.24 5.35 -5.89
C SER A 230 19.46 6.05 -6.47
N MET A 231 20.63 5.77 -5.92
CA MET A 231 21.92 6.21 -6.46
C MET A 231 22.19 5.63 -7.86
N VAL A 232 21.62 4.45 -8.16
CA VAL A 232 21.78 3.75 -9.44
C VAL A 232 20.39 3.49 -10.04
N PRO A 233 19.72 4.52 -10.59
CA PRO A 233 18.46 4.33 -11.32
C PRO A 233 18.70 3.56 -12.62
N TRP A 234 17.66 2.90 -13.14
CA TRP A 234 17.82 2.04 -14.32
C TRP A 234 18.39 2.74 -15.56
N GLU A 235 18.01 4.00 -15.76
CA GLU A 235 18.45 4.78 -16.93
C GLU A 235 19.78 5.55 -16.69
N LEU A 236 20.29 5.56 -15.46
CA LEU A 236 21.42 6.41 -15.03
C LEU A 236 21.27 7.87 -15.49
N SER A 237 20.03 8.36 -15.44
CA SER A 237 19.64 9.69 -15.87
C SER A 237 19.06 10.46 -14.67
N PHE A 238 19.66 11.60 -14.36
CA PHE A 238 19.35 12.40 -13.19
C PHE A 238 18.77 13.75 -13.60
N GLN A 239 17.59 14.06 -13.09
CA GLN A 239 16.90 15.32 -13.32
C GLN A 239 17.34 16.35 -12.27
N TYR A 240 17.58 17.56 -12.69
CA TYR A 240 17.82 18.71 -11.82
C TYR A 240 17.32 20.00 -12.46
N TYR A 241 17.03 20.99 -11.62
CA TYR A 241 16.73 22.34 -12.06
C TYR A 241 18.02 23.15 -12.12
N ASP A 242 18.31 23.72 -13.28
CA ASP A 242 19.47 24.59 -13.50
C ASP A 242 19.04 26.06 -13.43
N GLN A 243 19.53 26.77 -12.41
CA GLN A 243 19.25 28.21 -12.24
C GLN A 243 19.85 29.08 -13.34
N ALA A 244 20.99 28.68 -13.92
CA ALA A 244 21.62 29.47 -14.98
C ALA A 244 20.78 29.47 -16.28
N THR A 245 20.14 28.36 -16.60
CA THR A 245 19.28 28.20 -17.77
C THR A 245 17.80 28.38 -17.47
N ASN A 246 17.44 28.47 -16.18
CA ASN A 246 16.06 28.55 -15.69
C ASN A 246 15.18 27.42 -16.24
N SER A 247 15.69 26.17 -16.23
CA SER A 247 14.99 25.03 -16.82
C SER A 247 15.40 23.71 -16.15
N LEU A 248 14.55 22.70 -16.31
CA LEU A 248 14.87 21.33 -15.95
C LEU A 248 15.88 20.76 -16.94
N GLN A 249 16.91 20.14 -16.42
CA GLN A 249 17.99 19.49 -17.16
C GLN A 249 18.10 18.02 -16.75
N PHE A 250 18.73 17.23 -17.61
CA PHE A 250 19.06 15.85 -17.35
C PHE A 250 20.54 15.61 -17.60
N VAL A 251 21.19 14.92 -16.67
CA VAL A 251 22.55 14.43 -16.86
C VAL A 251 22.53 12.90 -16.87
N LYS A 252 23.15 12.30 -17.91
CA LYS A 252 23.42 10.86 -17.96
C LYS A 252 24.84 10.64 -17.48
N THR A 253 24.99 9.92 -16.36
CA THR A 253 26.27 9.68 -15.73
C THR A 253 26.18 8.43 -14.87
N ALA A 254 27.32 7.75 -14.63
CA ALA A 254 27.40 6.50 -13.90
C ALA A 254 28.40 6.58 -12.75
N PRO A 255 28.32 5.68 -11.75
CA PRO A 255 29.36 5.55 -10.72
C PRO A 255 30.76 5.46 -11.33
N GLY A 256 31.66 6.32 -10.82
CA GLY A 256 33.03 6.47 -11.35
C GLY A 256 33.22 7.63 -12.32
N ASP A 257 32.14 8.19 -12.86
CA ASP A 257 32.24 9.43 -13.67
C ASP A 257 32.39 10.66 -12.75
N ALA A 258 33.19 11.62 -13.16
CA ALA A 258 33.42 12.85 -12.38
C ALA A 258 32.12 13.64 -12.11
N ALA A 259 31.19 13.69 -13.08
CA ALA A 259 29.90 14.34 -12.91
C ALA A 259 29.01 13.59 -11.90
N TYR A 260 29.08 12.27 -11.86
CA TYR A 260 28.36 11.46 -10.87
C TYR A 260 28.89 11.71 -9.45
N GLU A 261 30.21 11.68 -9.30
CA GLU A 261 30.86 11.90 -8.00
C GLU A 261 30.62 13.31 -7.48
N GLU A 262 30.67 14.33 -8.35
CA GLU A 262 30.36 15.73 -7.99
C GLU A 262 28.94 15.85 -7.43
N MET A 263 27.96 15.41 -8.19
CA MET A 263 26.54 15.61 -7.83
C MET A 263 26.14 14.77 -6.61
N TRP A 264 26.52 13.48 -6.59
CA TRP A 264 26.19 12.59 -5.47
C TRP A 264 27.00 12.89 -4.23
N GLY A 265 28.25 13.33 -4.37
CA GLY A 265 29.06 13.81 -3.24
C GLY A 265 28.41 15.00 -2.53
N ALA A 266 27.94 16.00 -3.31
CA ALA A 266 27.18 17.13 -2.78
C ALA A 266 25.86 16.70 -2.14
N MET A 267 25.09 15.82 -2.81
CA MET A 267 23.83 15.31 -2.30
C MET A 267 24.02 14.56 -0.98
N LEU A 268 24.91 13.59 -0.91
CA LEU A 268 25.12 12.77 0.27
C LEU A 268 25.61 13.60 1.46
N ALA A 269 26.48 14.57 1.24
CA ALA A 269 26.93 15.50 2.28
C ALA A 269 25.76 16.32 2.85
N SER A 270 24.92 16.89 1.97
CA SER A 270 23.74 17.66 2.37
C SER A 270 22.69 16.78 3.03
N PHE A 271 22.37 15.64 2.43
CA PHE A 271 21.32 14.72 2.91
C PHE A 271 21.68 14.08 4.25
N SER A 272 22.92 13.64 4.43
CA SER A 272 23.38 13.11 5.73
C SER A 272 23.26 14.13 6.85
N LYS A 273 23.57 15.40 6.57
CA LYS A 273 23.37 16.49 7.53
C LYS A 273 21.88 16.65 7.86
N HIS A 274 21.05 16.75 6.83
CA HIS A 274 19.60 16.90 6.97
C HIS A 274 18.97 15.73 7.77
N LEU A 275 19.32 14.49 7.45
CA LEU A 275 18.83 13.31 8.16
C LEU A 275 19.24 13.30 9.64
N LYS A 276 20.46 13.76 9.97
CA LYS A 276 20.93 13.93 11.36
C LYS A 276 20.14 14.99 12.10
N GLU A 277 19.84 16.11 11.45
CA GLU A 277 19.01 17.19 12.01
C GLU A 277 17.59 16.74 12.29
N LYS A 278 17.04 15.86 11.44
CA LYS A 278 15.71 15.22 11.61
C LYS A 278 15.70 14.02 12.57
N GLY A 279 16.87 13.50 12.95
CA GLY A 279 16.96 12.26 13.75
C GLY A 279 16.67 10.98 12.98
N TRP A 280 16.74 11.01 11.64
CA TRP A 280 16.42 9.87 10.77
C TRP A 280 17.63 9.17 10.17
N PHE A 281 18.84 9.63 10.48
CA PHE A 281 20.06 9.12 9.86
C PHE A 281 20.26 7.61 10.07
N ASP A 282 19.99 7.12 11.29
CA ASP A 282 20.24 5.72 11.66
C ASP A 282 19.19 4.74 11.11
N ILE A 283 18.08 5.26 10.60
CA ILE A 283 17.01 4.45 9.99
C ILE A 283 16.94 4.61 8.46
N CYS A 284 17.81 5.40 7.87
CA CYS A 284 17.85 5.64 6.43
C CYS A 284 18.84 4.69 5.74
N ALA A 285 18.38 3.98 4.68
CA ALA A 285 19.16 3.04 3.88
C ALA A 285 19.09 3.39 2.38
#